data_a1a0f5eae360bcbb646fc0f9943fd9c9
#
_entry.id   a1a0f5eae360bcbb646fc0f9943fd9c9
#
_cell.length_a   1.000
_cell.length_b   1.000
_cell.length_c   1.000
_cell.angle_alpha   90.00
_cell.angle_beta   90.00
_cell.angle_gamma   90.00
#
_symmetry.space_group_name_H-M   'P 1'
#
loop_
_entity.id
_entity.type
_entity.pdbx_description
1 polymer ?
#
loop_
_entity_poly.entity_id
_entity_poly.type
_entity_poly.pdbx_seq_one_letter_code
_entity_poly.pdbx_strand_id
1 'polypeptide(L)'
;MRNTMTKAAVGSRSSTRKALLLLHVTAATLFVVAMAGPARAQSTGVAACDDFLQKYDTCVTSKLPEAQRATYKAQLDQTRKAWVDMAKNPSAKSAMEGSCKQTMDAVKASLQSFGCSF
;
A
#
# COMPACT_ATOMS: atom_id res chain seq x y z
N MET A 1 -22.04 -31.25 -31.56
CA MET A 1 -22.63 -31.16 -30.21
C MET A 1 -22.94 -29.70 -29.92
N ARG A 2 -24.21 -29.42 -29.71
CA ARG A 2 -24.76 -28.02 -29.76
C ARG A 2 -24.68 -27.35 -28.40
N ASN A 3 -24.04 -26.17 -28.33
CA ASN A 3 -24.04 -25.31 -27.14
C ASN A 3 -25.27 -24.41 -27.18
N THR A 4 -26.19 -24.58 -26.28
CA THR A 4 -27.35 -23.74 -26.10
C THR A 4 -26.99 -22.56 -25.18
N MET A 5 -26.99 -21.37 -25.74
CA MET A 5 -26.91 -20.10 -25.01
C MET A 5 -28.25 -19.80 -24.35
N THR A 6 -28.25 -19.68 -23.02
CA THR A 6 -29.41 -19.21 -22.27
C THR A 6 -29.24 -17.72 -21.99
N LYS A 7 -30.07 -16.94 -22.64
CA LYS A 7 -30.14 -15.47 -22.54
C LYS A 7 -31.13 -15.13 -21.42
N ALA A 8 -30.64 -14.61 -20.30
CA ALA A 8 -31.49 -14.13 -19.21
C ALA A 8 -31.78 -12.64 -19.39
N ALA A 9 -33.05 -12.33 -19.48
CA ALA A 9 -33.59 -10.98 -19.65
C ALA A 9 -33.61 -10.23 -18.33
N VAL A 10 -33.06 -9.00 -18.33
CA VAL A 10 -33.14 -8.06 -17.23
C VAL A 10 -34.44 -7.27 -17.34
N GLY A 11 -35.33 -7.49 -16.40
CA GLY A 11 -36.57 -6.72 -16.25
C GLY A 11 -36.35 -5.43 -15.47
N SER A 12 -36.46 -4.33 -16.16
CA SER A 12 -36.58 -2.98 -15.59
C SER A 12 -37.95 -2.80 -14.96
N ARG A 13 -38.00 -2.46 -13.68
CA ARG A 13 -39.22 -1.91 -13.06
C ARG A 13 -38.96 -0.56 -12.45
N SER A 14 -39.29 0.44 -13.21
CA SER A 14 -39.53 1.81 -12.77
C SER A 14 -40.68 1.83 -11.77
N SER A 15 -40.50 2.40 -10.59
CA SER A 15 -41.58 2.76 -9.69
C SER A 15 -41.38 4.18 -9.20
N THR A 16 -42.09 5.06 -9.88
CA THR A 16 -42.33 6.44 -9.51
C THR A 16 -43.24 6.50 -8.30
N ARG A 17 -42.80 6.98 -7.16
CA ARG A 17 -43.67 7.50 -6.11
C ARG A 17 -43.14 8.83 -5.60
N LYS A 18 -43.89 9.88 -6.00
CA LYS A 18 -43.84 11.21 -5.43
C LYS A 18 -44.32 11.14 -3.99
N ALA A 19 -43.54 11.61 -3.06
CA ALA A 19 -44.05 12.10 -1.78
C ALA A 19 -43.15 13.21 -1.29
N LEU A 20 -43.67 14.36 -1.33
CA LEU A 20 -43.29 15.64 -0.79
C LEU A 20 -43.30 15.58 0.74
N LEU A 21 -42.19 15.85 1.41
CA LEU A 21 -42.21 16.34 2.79
C LEU A 21 -40.89 17.07 3.08
N LEU A 22 -41.05 18.39 3.20
CA LEU A 22 -40.08 19.35 3.71
C LEU A 22 -39.75 19.03 5.17
N LEU A 23 -38.52 18.73 5.46
CA LEU A 23 -37.98 18.91 6.80
C LEU A 23 -36.53 19.32 6.67
N HIS A 24 -36.29 20.62 6.88
CA HIS A 24 -34.99 21.20 7.01
C HIS A 24 -34.36 20.69 8.31
N VAL A 25 -33.45 19.76 8.21
CA VAL A 25 -32.51 19.49 9.30
C VAL A 25 -31.16 19.96 8.83
N THR A 26 -30.78 21.14 9.28
CA THR A 26 -29.43 21.68 9.19
C THR A 26 -28.52 20.83 10.07
N ALA A 27 -28.05 19.72 9.52
CA ALA A 27 -26.97 18.97 10.13
C ALA A 27 -25.66 19.71 9.83
N ALA A 28 -25.20 20.47 10.81
CA ALA A 28 -23.82 20.99 10.81
C ALA A 28 -22.89 19.77 10.85
N THR A 29 -22.42 19.34 9.69
CA THR A 29 -21.35 18.36 9.56
C THR A 29 -20.07 19.05 9.99
N LEU A 30 -19.67 18.82 11.24
CA LEU A 30 -18.31 19.07 11.71
C LEU A 30 -17.39 18.20 10.87
N PHE A 31 -16.78 18.80 9.86
CA PHE A 31 -15.62 18.23 9.18
C PHE A 31 -14.49 18.15 10.20
N VAL A 32 -14.38 17.02 10.87
CA VAL A 32 -13.16 16.65 11.54
C VAL A 32 -12.15 16.36 10.42
N VAL A 33 -11.39 17.36 10.04
CA VAL A 33 -10.17 17.17 9.25
C VAL A 33 -9.24 16.41 10.17
N ALA A 34 -9.28 15.08 10.07
CA ALA A 34 -8.24 14.25 10.61
C ALA A 34 -6.96 14.67 9.90
N MET A 35 -6.14 15.45 10.58
CA MET A 35 -4.77 15.71 10.20
C MET A 35 -4.09 14.34 10.21
N ALA A 36 -4.11 13.62 9.08
CA ALA A 36 -3.24 12.50 8.85
C ALA A 36 -1.83 13.07 8.87
N GLY A 37 -1.23 13.08 10.05
CA GLY A 37 0.20 13.35 10.20
C GLY A 37 0.94 12.36 9.28
N PRO A 38 2.17 12.68 8.85
CA PRO A 38 2.94 11.77 8.01
C PRO A 38 2.90 10.40 8.68
N ALA A 39 2.34 9.42 7.99
CA ALA A 39 2.28 8.05 8.49
C ALA A 39 3.74 7.66 8.77
N ARG A 40 4.13 7.64 10.04
CA ARG A 40 5.45 7.19 10.44
C ARG A 40 5.57 5.78 9.90
N ALA A 41 6.49 5.58 9.01
CA ALA A 41 6.77 4.27 8.45
C ALA A 41 6.94 3.30 9.62
N GLN A 42 6.07 2.28 9.68
CA GLN A 42 6.10 1.32 10.77
C GLN A 42 7.46 0.64 10.81
N SER A 43 8.10 0.64 11.98
CA SER A 43 9.36 -0.04 12.21
C SER A 43 9.12 -1.54 12.37
N THR A 44 10.02 -2.35 11.82
CA THR A 44 10.05 -3.79 12.04
C THR A 44 10.63 -4.14 13.41
N GLY A 45 11.36 -3.21 14.03
CA GLY A 45 12.14 -3.45 15.24
C GLY A 45 13.35 -4.37 15.02
N VAL A 46 13.78 -4.54 13.76
CA VAL A 46 15.02 -5.19 13.33
C VAL A 46 15.86 -4.17 12.60
N ALA A 47 16.96 -3.74 13.20
CA ALA A 47 17.75 -2.60 12.74
C ALA A 47 18.18 -2.72 11.27
N ALA A 48 18.63 -3.90 10.83
CA ALA A 48 19.05 -4.14 9.45
C ALA A 48 17.88 -3.99 8.45
N CYS A 49 16.67 -4.38 8.84
CA CYS A 49 15.48 -4.24 8.01
C CYS A 49 15.03 -2.78 7.92
N ASP A 50 15.02 -2.09 9.05
CA ASP A 50 14.61 -0.68 9.13
C ASP A 50 15.59 0.22 8.36
N ASP A 51 16.90 -0.02 8.48
CA ASP A 51 17.95 0.68 7.71
C ASP A 51 17.77 0.47 6.20
N PHE A 52 17.54 -0.77 5.77
CA PHE A 52 17.26 -1.07 4.37
C PHE A 52 16.03 -0.34 3.85
N LEU A 53 14.91 -0.41 4.58
CA LEU A 53 13.65 0.23 4.15
C LEU A 53 13.81 1.75 4.03
N GLN A 54 14.57 2.37 4.93
CA GLN A 54 14.85 3.80 4.89
C GLN A 54 15.74 4.18 3.69
N LYS A 55 16.81 3.44 3.46
CA LYS A 55 17.72 3.68 2.32
C LYS A 55 17.01 3.47 0.99
N TYR A 56 16.19 2.43 0.91
CA TYR A 56 15.39 2.17 -0.28
C TYR A 56 14.42 3.32 -0.57
N ASP A 57 13.64 3.76 0.42
CA ASP A 57 12.70 4.89 0.26
C ASP A 57 13.41 6.17 -0.16
N THR A 58 14.55 6.48 0.46
CA THR A 58 15.37 7.64 0.11
C THR A 58 15.85 7.55 -1.33
N CYS A 59 16.33 6.40 -1.77
CA CYS A 59 16.80 6.23 -3.14
C CYS A 59 15.66 6.34 -4.15
N VAL A 60 14.55 5.67 -3.93
CA VAL A 60 13.36 5.74 -4.81
C VAL A 60 12.90 7.20 -4.95
N THR A 61 12.87 7.93 -3.84
CA THR A 61 12.36 9.31 -3.83
C THR A 61 13.32 10.27 -4.53
N SER A 62 14.64 10.09 -4.36
CA SER A 62 15.64 11.06 -4.82
C SER A 62 16.28 10.73 -6.17
N LYS A 63 16.36 9.46 -6.54
CA LYS A 63 17.14 9.01 -7.71
C LYS A 63 16.29 8.49 -8.86
N LEU A 64 15.14 7.88 -8.59
CA LEU A 64 14.32 7.30 -9.63
C LEU A 64 13.51 8.37 -10.40
N PRO A 65 13.28 8.16 -11.71
CA PRO A 65 12.35 8.96 -12.49
C PRO A 65 10.95 8.92 -11.89
N GLU A 66 10.23 10.04 -11.94
CA GLU A 66 8.91 10.16 -11.33
C GLU A 66 7.92 9.08 -11.79
N ALA A 67 7.94 8.75 -13.07
CA ALA A 67 7.07 7.72 -13.65
C ALA A 67 7.25 6.32 -13.01
N GLN A 68 8.42 6.04 -12.43
CA GLN A 68 8.73 4.75 -11.81
C GLN A 68 8.54 4.76 -10.29
N ARG A 69 8.58 5.94 -9.66
CA ARG A 69 8.50 6.07 -8.19
C ARG A 69 7.29 5.38 -7.58
N ALA A 70 6.13 5.52 -8.21
CA ALA A 70 4.89 4.94 -7.68
C ALA A 70 4.97 3.41 -7.58
N THR A 71 5.51 2.74 -8.60
CA THR A 71 5.68 1.28 -8.62
C THR A 71 6.66 0.81 -7.54
N TYR A 72 7.81 1.45 -7.45
CA TYR A 72 8.82 1.08 -6.45
C TYR A 72 8.37 1.38 -5.01
N LYS A 73 7.64 2.48 -4.79
CA LYS A 73 7.02 2.77 -3.49
C LYS A 73 5.98 1.73 -3.10
N ALA A 74 5.15 1.29 -4.01
CA ALA A 74 4.17 0.24 -3.75
C ALA A 74 4.86 -1.08 -3.34
N GLN A 75 5.96 -1.45 -4.00
CA GLN A 75 6.77 -2.62 -3.63
C GLN A 75 7.39 -2.46 -2.24
N LEU A 76 7.94 -1.28 -1.95
CA LEU A 76 8.52 -0.97 -0.64
C LEU A 76 7.48 -1.09 0.48
N ASP A 77 6.27 -0.56 0.27
CA ASP A 77 5.19 -0.61 1.25
C ASP A 77 4.72 -2.05 1.50
N GLN A 78 4.64 -2.87 0.45
CA GLN A 78 4.33 -4.30 0.59
C GLN A 78 5.41 -5.03 1.37
N THR A 79 6.68 -4.78 1.06
CA THR A 79 7.82 -5.37 1.78
C THR A 79 7.80 -4.97 3.24
N ARG A 80 7.62 -3.67 3.52
CA ARG A 80 7.52 -3.15 4.90
C ARG A 80 6.41 -3.83 5.68
N LYS A 81 5.21 -3.90 5.10
CA LYS A 81 4.07 -4.53 5.75
C LYS A 81 4.33 -5.99 6.06
N ALA A 82 4.85 -6.75 5.11
CA ALA A 82 5.18 -8.15 5.31
C ALA A 82 6.22 -8.35 6.43
N TRP A 83 7.24 -7.50 6.49
CA TRP A 83 8.27 -7.58 7.51
C TRP A 83 7.78 -7.15 8.89
N VAL A 84 6.96 -6.11 8.98
CA VAL A 84 6.31 -5.72 10.23
C VAL A 84 5.44 -6.85 10.77
N ASP A 85 4.69 -7.53 9.89
CA ASP A 85 3.85 -8.67 10.30
C ASP A 85 4.70 -9.87 10.74
N MET A 86 5.79 -10.18 10.03
CA MET A 86 6.75 -11.22 10.46
C MET A 86 7.39 -10.91 11.80
N ALA A 87 7.75 -9.67 12.05
CA ALA A 87 8.42 -9.24 13.28
C ALA A 87 7.55 -9.38 14.54
N LYS A 88 6.25 -9.57 14.39
CA LYS A 88 5.33 -9.87 15.51
C LYS A 88 5.61 -11.25 16.11
N ASN A 89 6.23 -12.15 15.35
CA ASN A 89 6.64 -13.47 15.83
C ASN A 89 8.11 -13.43 16.27
N PRO A 90 8.41 -13.64 17.56
CA PRO A 90 9.79 -13.58 18.07
C PRO A 90 10.74 -14.57 17.39
N SER A 91 10.25 -15.76 17.03
CA SER A 91 11.07 -16.76 16.35
C SER A 91 11.43 -16.37 14.92
N ALA A 92 10.50 -15.72 14.22
CA ALA A 92 10.75 -15.20 12.86
C ALA A 92 11.69 -13.99 12.91
N LYS A 93 11.55 -13.14 13.93
CA LYS A 93 12.33 -11.92 14.08
C LYS A 93 13.85 -12.18 14.12
N SER A 94 14.29 -13.25 14.76
CA SER A 94 15.72 -13.60 14.83
C SER A 94 16.31 -13.96 13.46
N ALA A 95 15.51 -14.54 12.56
CA ALA A 95 15.93 -14.89 11.20
C ALA A 95 15.84 -13.73 10.21
N MET A 96 15.07 -12.67 10.54
CA MET A 96 14.81 -11.56 9.64
C MET A 96 16.06 -10.76 9.27
N GLU A 97 17.02 -10.62 10.18
CA GLU A 97 18.24 -9.85 9.92
C GLU A 97 18.98 -10.39 8.69
N GLY A 98 19.14 -11.70 8.58
CA GLY A 98 19.75 -12.34 7.42
C GLY A 98 18.93 -12.14 6.15
N SER A 99 17.62 -12.30 6.24
CA SER A 99 16.71 -12.07 5.10
C SER A 99 16.71 -10.63 4.62
N CYS A 100 16.77 -9.65 5.52
CA CYS A 100 16.83 -8.25 5.17
C CYS A 100 18.16 -7.89 4.47
N LYS A 101 19.27 -8.42 4.94
CA LYS A 101 20.59 -8.25 4.27
C LYS A 101 20.59 -8.84 2.87
N GLN A 102 20.08 -10.06 2.72
CA GLN A 102 19.99 -10.71 1.40
C GLN A 102 19.08 -9.92 0.43
N THR A 103 17.94 -9.44 0.92
CA THR A 103 17.05 -8.59 0.10
C THR A 103 17.72 -7.29 -0.27
N MET A 104 18.45 -6.67 0.65
CA MET A 104 19.22 -5.46 0.38
C MET A 104 20.24 -5.66 -0.74
N ASP A 105 20.98 -6.76 -0.72
CA ASP A 105 21.98 -7.08 -1.75
C ASP A 105 21.33 -7.27 -3.13
N ALA A 106 20.19 -7.95 -3.19
CA ALA A 106 19.44 -8.13 -4.43
C ALA A 106 18.88 -6.81 -4.98
N VAL A 107 18.29 -5.99 -4.12
CA VAL A 107 17.73 -4.68 -4.49
C VAL A 107 18.84 -3.70 -4.90
N LYS A 108 19.96 -3.71 -4.20
CA LYS A 108 21.15 -2.91 -4.54
C LYS A 108 21.59 -3.16 -5.98
N ALA A 109 21.69 -4.42 -6.38
CA ALA A 109 22.06 -4.77 -7.75
C ALA A 109 21.07 -4.21 -8.78
N SER A 110 19.77 -4.28 -8.50
CA SER A 110 18.73 -3.78 -9.42
C SER A 110 18.62 -2.27 -9.48
N LEU A 111 18.97 -1.56 -8.41
CA LEU A 111 18.89 -0.10 -8.34
C LEU A 111 20.21 0.63 -8.59
N GLN A 112 21.28 -0.12 -8.82
CA GLN A 112 22.59 0.45 -9.10
C GLN A 112 22.60 1.34 -10.35
N SER A 113 21.81 0.97 -11.38
CA SER A 113 21.67 1.75 -12.62
C SER A 113 21.04 3.13 -12.41
N PHE A 114 20.32 3.34 -11.30
CA PHE A 114 19.75 4.63 -10.92
C PHE A 114 20.67 5.45 -10.02
N GLY A 115 21.87 4.93 -9.70
CA GLY A 115 22.83 5.59 -8.81
C GLY A 115 22.46 5.46 -7.33
N CYS A 116 21.72 4.42 -6.96
CA CYS A 116 21.46 4.08 -5.56
C CYS A 116 22.68 3.43 -4.92
N SER A 117 23.02 3.88 -3.73
CA SER A 117 24.05 3.27 -2.86
C SER A 117 23.40 2.95 -1.51
N PHE A 118 23.58 1.72 -1.04
CA PHE A 118 23.06 1.23 0.24
C PHE A 118 24.20 0.89 1.17
#